data_13d868a2d9be8c77fac3e224e630c4ec
#
_entry.id   13d868a2d9be8c77fac3e224e630c4ec
#
_cell.length_a   1.000
_cell.length_b   1.000
_cell.length_c   1.000
_cell.angle_alpha   90.00
_cell.angle_beta   90.00
_cell.angle_gamma   90.00
#
_symmetry.space_group_name_H-M   'P 1'
#
loop_
_entity.id
_entity.type
_entity.pdbx_description
1 polymer ?
#
loop_
_entity_poly.entity_id
_entity_poly.type
_entity_poly.pdbx_seq_one_letter_code
_entity_poly.pdbx_strand_id
1 'polypeptide(L)'
;MKTHAQAVVIGGGLVGCSILYHLAKLGWTDIVLLERDELTSGSTWHAAAGLHGLHDNNNISKLQYYTMKLYKDLETETGQGCGVFQPGSLY
;
A
#
# COMPACT_ATOMS: atom_id res chain seq x y z
N MET A 1 28.05 1.74 2.65
CA MET A 1 26.85 1.65 3.51
C MET A 1 26.32 3.05 3.81
N LYS A 2 25.02 3.23 3.69
CA LYS A 2 24.38 4.52 3.99
C LYS A 2 24.31 4.71 5.51
N THR A 3 24.76 5.88 5.98
CA THR A 3 24.76 6.21 7.42
C THR A 3 23.66 7.19 7.81
N HIS A 4 23.03 7.85 6.84
CA HIS A 4 21.98 8.83 7.07
C HIS A 4 20.87 8.68 6.05
N ALA A 5 19.65 8.98 6.46
CA ALA A 5 18.48 8.98 5.59
C ALA A 5 17.47 10.03 6.08
N GLN A 6 16.68 10.60 5.15
CA GLN A 6 15.58 11.50 5.52
C GLN A 6 14.49 10.75 6.30
N ALA A 7 14.23 9.51 5.89
CA ALA A 7 13.25 8.67 6.55
C ALA A 7 13.64 7.21 6.45
N VAL A 8 13.28 6.44 7.46
CA VAL A 8 13.46 4.99 7.47
C VAL A 8 12.10 4.37 7.72
N VAL A 9 11.69 3.46 6.83
CA VAL A 9 10.45 2.70 6.98
C VAL A 9 10.82 1.30 7.47
N ILE A 10 10.27 0.90 8.60
CA ILE A 10 10.52 -0.41 9.18
C ILE A 10 9.31 -1.30 8.89
N GLY A 11 9.56 -2.37 8.16
CA GLY A 11 8.53 -3.31 7.74
C GLY A 11 8.18 -3.16 6.27
N GLY A 12 8.32 -4.25 5.53
CA GLY A 12 8.07 -4.32 4.09
C GLY A 12 6.75 -4.97 3.73
N GLY A 13 5.72 -4.79 4.56
CA GLY A 13 4.36 -5.18 4.23
C GLY A 13 3.65 -4.14 3.38
N LEU A 14 2.34 -4.28 3.26
CA LEU A 14 1.52 -3.36 2.45
C LEU A 14 1.66 -1.91 2.93
N VAL A 15 1.57 -1.68 4.24
CA VAL A 15 1.63 -0.33 4.80
C VAL A 15 3.00 0.29 4.59
N GLY A 16 4.07 -0.45 4.91
CA GLY A 16 5.44 0.04 4.74
C GLY A 16 5.78 0.34 3.29
N CYS A 17 5.44 -0.55 2.38
CA CYS A 17 5.64 -0.33 0.95
C CYS A 17 4.84 0.86 0.43
N SER A 18 3.62 1.04 0.91
CA SER A 18 2.77 2.18 0.54
C SER A 18 3.38 3.50 1.01
N ILE A 19 3.89 3.54 2.24
CA ILE A 19 4.55 4.74 2.77
C ILE A 19 5.78 5.08 1.92
N LEU A 20 6.62 4.09 1.61
CA LEU A 20 7.80 4.30 0.77
C LEU A 20 7.41 4.85 -0.61
N TYR A 21 6.41 4.24 -1.24
CA TYR A 21 5.91 4.67 -2.54
C TYR A 21 5.43 6.12 -2.51
N HIS A 22 4.60 6.48 -1.53
CA HIS A 22 4.02 7.81 -1.45
C HIS A 22 5.05 8.88 -1.09
N LEU A 23 6.02 8.57 -0.23
CA LEU A 23 7.12 9.49 0.07
C LEU A 23 7.96 9.74 -1.17
N ALA A 24 8.28 8.70 -1.92
CA ALA A 24 9.03 8.84 -3.17
C ALA A 24 8.24 9.68 -4.19
N LYS A 25 6.95 9.48 -4.27
CA LYS A 25 6.07 10.24 -5.16
C LYS A 25 6.01 11.73 -4.78
N LEU A 26 6.15 12.03 -3.49
CA LEU A 26 6.22 13.41 -2.98
C LEU A 26 7.60 14.06 -3.14
N GLY A 27 8.56 13.37 -3.73
CA GLY A 27 9.88 13.92 -4.00
C GLY A 27 10.95 13.58 -2.98
N TRP A 28 10.65 12.75 -2.00
CA TRP A 28 11.65 12.30 -1.02
C TRP A 28 12.54 11.25 -1.70
N THR A 29 13.85 11.52 -1.75
CA THR A 29 14.79 10.66 -2.48
C THR A 29 15.70 9.86 -1.57
N ASP A 30 15.79 10.23 -0.31
CA ASP A 30 16.71 9.61 0.65
C ASP A 30 15.95 8.81 1.69
N ILE A 31 15.30 7.76 1.25
CA ILE A 31 14.41 6.91 2.05
C ILE A 31 14.93 5.49 2.01
N VAL A 32 14.91 4.82 3.17
CA VAL A 32 15.33 3.43 3.31
C VAL A 32 14.18 2.61 3.88
N LEU A 33 13.91 1.45 3.29
CA LEU A 33 12.97 0.47 3.82
C LEU A 33 13.75 -0.72 4.34
N LEU A 34 13.46 -1.11 5.57
CA LEU A 34 14.09 -2.24 6.24
C LEU A 34 13.07 -3.35 6.47
N GLU A 35 13.34 -4.53 5.97
CA GLU A 35 12.53 -5.72 6.16
C GLU A 35 13.43 -6.86 6.64
N ARG A 36 13.04 -7.54 7.73
CA ARG A 36 13.86 -8.62 8.31
C ARG A 36 13.76 -9.94 7.57
N ASP A 37 12.81 -10.07 6.64
CA ASP A 37 12.56 -11.27 5.86
C ASP A 37 12.22 -10.85 4.43
N GLU A 38 11.32 -11.54 3.76
CA GLU A 38 10.87 -11.14 2.43
C GLU A 38 9.79 -10.07 2.51
N LEU A 39 9.67 -9.23 1.48
CA LEU A 39 8.58 -8.26 1.39
C LEU A 39 7.24 -8.99 1.44
N THR A 40 6.31 -8.44 2.20
CA THR A 40 4.94 -8.95 2.36
C THR A 40 4.81 -10.32 3.04
N SER A 41 5.88 -10.84 3.67
CA SER A 41 5.86 -12.17 4.28
C SER A 41 5.03 -12.28 5.55
N GLY A 42 4.73 -11.15 6.21
CA GLY A 42 3.97 -11.13 7.47
C GLY A 42 2.47 -11.06 7.27
N SER A 43 1.83 -10.09 7.93
CA SER A 43 0.37 -9.92 7.93
C SER A 43 -0.20 -9.75 6.53
N THR A 44 0.52 -9.09 5.62
CA THR A 44 0.08 -8.89 4.24
C THR A 44 -0.15 -10.21 3.52
N TRP A 45 0.74 -11.17 3.69
CA TRP A 45 0.61 -12.50 3.09
C TRP A 45 -0.60 -13.25 3.64
N HIS A 46 -0.95 -13.02 4.91
CA HIS A 46 -2.02 -13.73 5.60
C HIS A 46 -3.38 -13.07 5.47
N ALA A 47 -3.46 -11.94 4.78
CA ALA A 47 -4.71 -11.20 4.64
C ALA A 47 -5.64 -11.82 3.59
N ALA A 48 -6.95 -11.71 3.83
CA ALA A 48 -7.97 -12.16 2.87
C ALA A 48 -8.09 -11.22 1.66
N ALA A 49 -7.53 -10.01 1.77
CA ALA A 49 -7.50 -9.01 0.70
C ALA A 49 -8.88 -8.50 0.27
N GLY A 50 -9.81 -8.37 1.23
CA GLY A 50 -11.10 -7.75 0.95
C GLY A 50 -10.96 -6.24 0.78
N LEU A 51 -11.62 -5.67 -0.22
CA LEU A 51 -11.65 -4.23 -0.47
C LEU A 51 -13.08 -3.71 -0.26
N HIS A 52 -13.23 -2.75 0.63
CA HIS A 52 -14.51 -2.13 0.96
C HIS A 52 -14.41 -0.61 0.89
N GLY A 53 -15.42 0.03 0.29
CA GLY A 53 -15.51 1.49 0.29
C GLY A 53 -16.51 2.02 1.32
N LEU A 54 -17.48 1.18 1.71
CA LEU A 54 -18.53 1.58 2.63
C LEU A 54 -18.10 1.31 4.06
N HIS A 55 -18.10 2.35 4.90
CA HIS A 55 -17.72 2.26 6.30
C HIS A 55 -18.43 3.34 7.09
N ASP A 56 -18.71 3.09 8.39
CA ASP A 56 -19.36 4.06 9.28
C ASP A 56 -18.49 5.29 9.52
N ASN A 57 -17.19 5.15 9.51
CA ASN A 57 -16.25 6.25 9.69
C ASN A 57 -15.90 6.86 8.34
N ASN A 58 -16.15 8.18 8.18
CA ASN A 58 -15.90 8.88 6.93
C ASN A 58 -14.43 8.88 6.52
N ASN A 59 -13.52 8.97 7.46
CA ASN A 59 -12.09 8.99 7.16
C ASN A 59 -11.62 7.63 6.65
N ILE A 60 -12.10 6.55 7.24
CA ILE A 60 -11.79 5.18 6.79
C ILE A 60 -12.40 4.95 5.42
N SER A 61 -13.63 5.39 5.19
CA SER A 61 -14.29 5.27 3.89
C SER A 61 -13.49 5.99 2.79
N LYS A 62 -13.02 7.21 3.07
CA LYS A 62 -12.17 7.97 2.13
C LYS A 62 -10.87 7.24 1.83
N LEU A 63 -10.22 6.68 2.86
CA LEU A 63 -8.99 5.92 2.69
C LEU A 63 -9.22 4.68 1.83
N GLN A 64 -10.33 3.97 2.05
CA GLN A 64 -10.66 2.78 1.30
C GLN A 64 -10.94 3.08 -0.18
N TYR A 65 -11.68 4.15 -0.47
CA TYR A 65 -11.92 4.58 -1.85
C TYR A 65 -10.62 5.02 -2.53
N TYR A 66 -9.78 5.75 -1.84
CA TYR A 66 -8.46 6.10 -2.36
C TYR A 66 -7.64 4.85 -2.68
N THR A 67 -7.67 3.86 -1.80
CA THR A 67 -6.92 2.61 -1.97
C THR A 67 -7.39 1.84 -3.21
N MET A 68 -8.69 1.76 -3.41
CA MET A 68 -9.24 1.10 -4.60
C MET A 68 -8.82 1.80 -5.89
N LYS A 69 -8.87 3.12 -5.90
CA LYS A 69 -8.39 3.91 -7.05
C LYS A 69 -6.89 3.73 -7.26
N LEU A 70 -6.12 3.71 -6.17
CA LEU A 70 -4.67 3.53 -6.22
C LEU A 70 -4.30 2.19 -6.86
N TYR A 71 -4.99 1.11 -6.54
CA TYR A 71 -4.72 -0.20 -7.16
C TYR A 71 -4.91 -0.14 -8.67
N LYS A 72 -5.95 0.53 -9.14
CA LYS A 72 -6.18 0.69 -10.58
C LYS A 72 -5.09 1.53 -11.23
N ASP A 73 -4.69 2.63 -10.57
CA ASP A 73 -3.61 3.49 -11.05
C ASP A 73 -2.28 2.74 -11.10
N LEU A 74 -2.00 1.90 -10.10
CA LEU A 74 -0.78 1.09 -10.07
C LEU A 74 -0.75 0.05 -11.20
N GLU A 75 -1.87 -0.56 -11.54
CA GLU A 75 -1.94 -1.48 -12.68
C GLU A 75 -1.54 -0.77 -13.98
N THR A 76 -2.03 0.45 -14.19
CA THR A 76 -1.69 1.25 -15.35
C THR A 76 -0.22 1.67 -15.34
N GLU A 77 0.28 2.10 -14.18
CA GLU A 77 1.63 2.64 -14.00
C GLU A 77 2.70 1.55 -14.15
N THR A 78 2.45 0.36 -13.60
CA THR A 78 3.43 -0.73 -13.59
C THR A 78 3.24 -1.74 -14.72
N GLY A 79 2.07 -1.77 -15.35
CA GLY A 79 1.71 -2.79 -16.33
C GLY A 79 1.44 -4.16 -15.72
N GLN A 80 1.41 -4.28 -14.40
CA GLN A 80 1.14 -5.52 -13.69
C GLN A 80 -0.24 -5.48 -13.03
N GLY A 81 -1.02 -6.51 -13.25
CA GLY A 81 -2.35 -6.61 -12.64
C GLY A 81 -2.28 -6.81 -11.13
N CYS A 82 -3.17 -6.13 -10.40
CA CYS A 82 -3.30 -6.29 -8.94
C CYS A 82 -4.37 -7.31 -8.56
N GLY A 83 -5.06 -7.87 -9.53
CA GLY A 83 -6.11 -8.86 -9.29
C GLY A 83 -7.37 -8.26 -8.67
N VAL A 84 -7.63 -6.98 -8.89
CA VAL A 84 -8.83 -6.33 -8.36
C VAL A 84 -10.07 -6.80 -9.13
N PHE A 85 -11.03 -7.33 -8.39
CA PHE A 85 -12.31 -7.79 -8.92
C PHE A 85 -13.42 -7.21 -8.06
N GLN A 86 -14.38 -6.54 -8.69
CA GLN A 86 -15.44 -5.81 -7.99
C GLN A 86 -16.83 -6.36 -8.35
N PRO A 87 -17.21 -7.54 -7.80
CA PRO A 87 -18.52 -8.12 -8.09
C PRO A 87 -19.67 -7.40 -7.36
N GLY A 88 -19.35 -6.56 -6.37
CA GLY A 88 -20.33 -5.92 -5.52
C GLY A 88 -20.61 -6.70 -4.25
N SER A 89 -21.23 -6.03 -3.28
CA SER A 89 -21.62 -6.62 -2.01
C SER A 89 -22.99 -6.07 -1.60
N LEU A 90 -23.75 -6.90 -0.89
CA LEU A 90 -25.03 -6.50 -0.31
C LEU A 90 -24.87 -6.30 1.19
N TYR A 91 -25.30 -5.16 1.68
CA TYR A 91 -25.27 -4.82 3.10
C TYR A 91 -26.67 -4.55 3.63
#